data_85c8d1da9db2be7b628d6ce69acc5583
#
_entry.id   85c8d1da9db2be7b628d6ce69acc5583
#
_cell.length_a   1.000
_cell.length_b   1.000
_cell.length_c   1.000
_cell.angle_alpha   90.00
_cell.angle_beta   90.00
_cell.angle_gamma   90.00
#
_symmetry.space_group_name_H-M   'P 1'
#
loop_
_entity.id
_entity.type
_entity.pdbx_description
1 polymer ?
#
loop_
_entity_poly.entity_id
_entity_poly.type
_entity_poly.pdbx_seq_one_letter_code
_entity_poly.pdbx_strand_id
1 'polypeptide(L)'
;MKTLSMSLKDKFTLQNKNTALMVIDMQNDFCHLSGYNSYKLGLSLKLINKAKKKIIQLVEWSRYNKIQIIFTKESHREDLVDLTNSKRERYKNANTPIGDKGPMGRFLIRGYEGCELINEIKPFDKDLILDKTEHSCFVNTNLQNYLKEKNINNLIICGVTTQCCVLSTYRHSLDLGMDSLLIEDCCGAYDAKIHQSAINIINSEDGVLGKTLTLKELIN
;
A
#
# COMPACT_ATOMS: atom_id res chain seq x y z
N MET A 1 -17.73 18.94 -12.31
CA MET A 1 -17.14 17.61 -12.43
C MET A 1 -15.98 17.70 -13.44
N LYS A 2 -14.74 17.81 -13.00
CA LYS A 2 -13.60 17.72 -13.92
C LYS A 2 -13.35 16.24 -14.18
N THR A 3 -13.63 15.79 -15.39
CA THR A 3 -13.15 14.51 -15.91
C THR A 3 -11.68 14.76 -16.25
N LEU A 4 -10.76 14.22 -15.48
CA LEU A 4 -9.34 14.21 -15.83
C LEU A 4 -9.17 13.28 -17.03
N SER A 5 -9.23 13.81 -18.25
CA SER A 5 -8.82 13.08 -19.45
C SER A 5 -7.31 13.16 -19.55
N MET A 6 -6.63 12.11 -19.20
CA MET A 6 -5.23 11.96 -19.57
C MET A 6 -5.10 11.69 -21.08
N SER A 7 -4.01 12.19 -21.68
CA SER A 7 -3.72 12.21 -23.11
C SER A 7 -3.96 10.87 -23.80
N LEU A 8 -4.35 10.92 -25.05
CA LEU A 8 -4.83 9.87 -25.96
C LEU A 8 -3.97 8.60 -26.13
N LYS A 9 -2.84 8.49 -25.51
CA LYS A 9 -2.05 7.24 -25.48
C LYS A 9 -2.42 6.30 -24.34
N ASP A 10 -3.23 6.77 -23.36
CA ASP A 10 -3.33 6.09 -22.08
C ASP A 10 -4.68 6.34 -21.40
N LYS A 11 -5.64 5.49 -21.68
CA LYS A 11 -7.00 5.57 -21.13
C LYS A 11 -7.10 5.03 -19.70
N PHE A 12 -6.45 5.65 -18.72
CA PHE A 12 -6.93 5.57 -17.37
C PHE A 12 -7.99 6.66 -17.21
N THR A 13 -9.26 6.30 -17.30
CA THR A 13 -10.35 7.27 -17.11
C THR A 13 -10.69 7.29 -15.63
N LEU A 14 -10.16 8.25 -14.91
CA LEU A 14 -10.48 8.48 -13.52
C LEU A 14 -11.92 8.97 -13.38
N GLN A 15 -12.83 8.03 -13.14
CA GLN A 15 -14.18 8.35 -12.71
C GLN A 15 -14.23 8.21 -11.19
N ASN A 16 -14.34 9.31 -10.46
CA ASN A 16 -14.30 9.32 -8.99
C ASN A 16 -15.25 8.30 -8.34
N LYS A 17 -16.40 8.03 -8.98
CA LYS A 17 -17.41 7.08 -8.48
C LYS A 17 -16.96 5.63 -8.49
N ASN A 18 -16.07 5.26 -9.42
CA ASN A 18 -15.64 3.88 -9.65
C ASN A 18 -14.16 3.69 -9.28
N THR A 19 -13.60 4.63 -8.53
CA THR A 19 -12.19 4.64 -8.14
C THR A 19 -12.05 4.57 -6.63
N ALA A 20 -11.07 3.79 -6.15
CA ALA A 20 -10.61 3.85 -4.77
C ALA A 20 -9.12 4.19 -4.70
N LEU A 21 -8.73 4.92 -3.66
CA LEU A 21 -7.34 5.08 -3.24
C LEU A 21 -7.02 3.97 -2.24
N MET A 22 -6.01 3.16 -2.56
CA MET A 22 -5.43 2.18 -1.63
C MET A 22 -4.13 2.74 -1.04
N VAL A 23 -4.12 2.91 0.28
CA VAL A 23 -2.96 3.35 1.07
C VAL A 23 -2.43 2.12 1.81
N ILE A 24 -1.36 1.53 1.27
CA ILE A 24 -0.88 0.22 1.68
C ILE A 24 0.11 0.34 2.83
N ASP A 25 -0.21 -0.31 3.95
CA ASP A 25 0.65 -0.65 5.10
C ASP A 25 1.46 0.53 5.68
N MET A 26 0.86 1.71 5.75
CA MET A 26 1.49 2.87 6.39
C MET A 26 1.46 2.73 7.92
N GLN A 27 2.05 1.62 8.42
CA GLN A 27 2.09 1.21 9.82
C GLN A 27 3.37 1.69 10.52
N ASN A 28 3.32 1.82 11.85
CA ASN A 28 4.48 2.21 12.64
C ASN A 28 5.65 1.23 12.49
N ASP A 29 5.39 -0.08 12.42
CA ASP A 29 6.43 -1.10 12.21
C ASP A 29 7.29 -0.86 10.96
N PHE A 30 6.71 -0.24 9.93
CA PHE A 30 7.39 0.06 8.67
C PHE A 30 7.86 1.52 8.57
N CYS A 31 7.19 2.46 9.21
CA CYS A 31 7.31 3.90 8.91
C CYS A 31 7.81 4.76 10.08
N HIS A 32 7.96 4.19 11.28
CA HIS A 32 8.40 4.92 12.48
C HIS A 32 9.83 4.53 12.87
N LEU A 33 10.60 5.49 13.45
CA LEU A 33 11.97 5.23 13.90
C LEU A 33 12.08 4.14 14.96
N SER A 34 11.08 4.08 15.85
CA SER A 34 10.95 3.00 16.85
C SER A 34 10.20 1.78 16.32
N GLY A 35 9.74 1.81 15.04
CA GLY A 35 9.11 0.67 14.41
C GLY A 35 10.09 -0.47 14.19
N TYR A 36 9.58 -1.68 14.09
CA TYR A 36 10.41 -2.89 14.06
C TYR A 36 11.52 -2.84 13.01
N ASN A 37 11.18 -2.48 11.77
CA ASN A 37 12.13 -2.50 10.67
C ASN A 37 13.27 -1.49 10.80
N SER A 38 12.98 -0.29 11.27
CA SER A 38 14.02 0.72 11.51
C SER A 38 14.86 0.38 12.74
N TYR A 39 14.21 0.03 13.85
CA TYR A 39 14.90 -0.22 15.11
C TYR A 39 15.71 -1.53 15.12
N LYS A 40 15.09 -2.65 14.71
CA LYS A 40 15.74 -3.98 14.76
C LYS A 40 16.69 -4.23 13.59
N LEU A 41 16.34 -3.74 12.39
CA LEU A 41 17.09 -4.02 11.17
C LEU A 41 17.96 -2.85 10.72
N GLY A 42 17.87 -1.70 11.38
CA GLY A 42 18.63 -0.49 11.01
C GLY A 42 18.22 0.08 9.64
N LEU A 43 17.01 -0.19 9.15
CA LEU A 43 16.59 0.23 7.83
C LEU A 43 16.29 1.73 7.76
N SER A 44 16.76 2.38 6.70
CA SER A 44 16.60 3.82 6.52
C SER A 44 15.20 4.22 6.11
N LEU A 45 14.59 5.14 6.84
CA LEU A 45 13.26 5.69 6.52
C LEU A 45 13.30 6.86 5.53
N LYS A 46 14.45 7.19 4.94
CA LYS A 46 14.61 8.40 4.10
C LYS A 46 13.60 8.48 2.95
N LEU A 47 13.41 7.40 2.21
CA LEU A 47 12.44 7.35 1.10
C LEU A 47 11.01 7.27 1.61
N ILE A 48 10.76 6.48 2.64
CA ILE A 48 9.44 6.35 3.27
C ILE A 48 8.98 7.72 3.78
N ASN A 49 9.84 8.50 4.43
CA ASN A 49 9.51 9.85 4.89
C ASN A 49 9.25 10.85 3.75
N LYS A 50 9.88 10.68 2.58
CA LYS A 50 9.54 11.46 1.38
C LYS A 50 8.16 11.09 0.84
N ALA A 51 7.91 9.79 0.70
CA ALA A 51 6.63 9.27 0.23
C ALA A 51 5.49 9.64 1.19
N LYS A 52 5.69 9.53 2.50
CA LYS A 52 4.71 9.87 3.54
C LYS A 52 4.12 11.27 3.35
N LYS A 53 4.94 12.28 3.09
CA LYS A 53 4.47 13.66 2.86
C LYS A 53 3.54 13.74 1.65
N LYS A 54 3.84 13.02 0.59
CA LYS A 54 3.04 12.97 -0.64
C LYS A 54 1.79 12.11 -0.49
N ILE A 55 1.87 11.02 0.27
CA ILE A 55 0.70 10.18 0.60
C ILE A 55 -0.35 11.02 1.35
N ILE A 56 0.05 11.84 2.32
CA ILE A 56 -0.88 12.73 3.04
C ILE A 56 -1.59 13.66 2.05
N GLN A 57 -0.86 14.30 1.13
CA GLN A 57 -1.45 15.16 0.09
C GLN A 57 -2.41 14.37 -0.83
N LEU A 58 -2.05 13.14 -1.21
CA LEU A 58 -2.88 12.27 -2.04
C LEU A 58 -4.17 11.86 -1.31
N VAL A 59 -4.09 11.57 -0.03
CA VAL A 59 -5.26 11.27 0.82
C VAL A 59 -6.19 12.49 0.89
N GLU A 60 -5.67 13.69 1.13
CA GLU A 60 -6.44 14.94 1.16
C GLU A 60 -7.11 15.23 -0.20
N TRP A 61 -6.36 15.10 -1.28
CA TRP A 61 -6.87 15.24 -2.64
C TRP A 61 -7.98 14.22 -2.93
N SER A 62 -7.82 12.98 -2.54
CA SER A 62 -8.82 11.93 -2.73
C SER A 62 -10.10 12.22 -1.93
N ARG A 63 -9.98 12.73 -0.71
CA ARG A 63 -11.13 13.17 0.10
C ARG A 63 -11.88 14.32 -0.53
N TYR A 64 -11.16 15.33 -1.02
CA TYR A 64 -11.76 16.46 -1.74
C TYR A 64 -12.55 16.00 -2.97
N ASN A 65 -12.02 15.02 -3.70
CA ASN A 65 -12.63 14.43 -4.89
C ASN A 65 -13.66 13.33 -4.59
N LYS A 66 -13.95 13.05 -3.32
CA LYS A 66 -14.92 12.03 -2.86
C LYS A 66 -14.57 10.61 -3.36
N ILE A 67 -13.30 10.33 -3.53
CA ILE A 67 -12.79 9.00 -3.85
C ILE A 67 -12.81 8.14 -2.58
N GLN A 68 -13.28 6.89 -2.69
CA GLN A 68 -13.23 5.94 -1.57
C GLN A 68 -11.78 5.69 -1.16
N ILE A 69 -11.49 5.72 0.15
CA ILE A 69 -10.15 5.43 0.65
C ILE A 69 -10.17 4.10 1.40
N ILE A 70 -9.15 3.30 1.14
CA ILE A 70 -8.92 1.99 1.77
C ILE A 70 -7.50 2.02 2.34
N PHE A 71 -7.39 1.93 3.66
CA PHE A 71 -6.11 1.74 4.35
C PHE A 71 -5.91 0.28 4.63
N THR A 72 -4.69 -0.23 4.44
CA THR A 72 -4.40 -1.62 4.79
C THR A 72 -3.39 -1.72 5.91
N LYS A 73 -3.48 -2.80 6.68
CA LYS A 73 -2.49 -3.20 7.67
C LYS A 73 -2.11 -4.65 7.44
N GLU A 74 -0.84 -4.95 7.22
CA GLU A 74 -0.35 -6.32 7.36
C GLU A 74 -0.34 -6.67 8.84
N SER A 75 -1.15 -7.65 9.22
CA SER A 75 -1.43 -7.89 10.63
C SER A 75 -1.84 -9.34 10.91
N HIS A 76 -1.33 -9.88 11.98
CA HIS A 76 -1.61 -11.24 12.41
C HIS A 76 -2.25 -11.26 13.80
N ARG A 77 -2.92 -12.36 14.11
CA ARG A 77 -3.44 -12.65 15.44
C ARG A 77 -2.29 -12.88 16.42
N GLU A 78 -2.54 -12.64 17.70
CA GLU A 78 -1.53 -12.83 18.75
C GLU A 78 -1.04 -14.27 18.87
N ASP A 79 -1.93 -15.25 18.64
CA ASP A 79 -1.66 -16.69 18.64
C ASP A 79 -1.00 -17.19 17.33
N LEU A 80 -0.88 -16.33 16.31
CA LEU A 80 -0.29 -16.63 15.00
C LEU A 80 -0.93 -17.80 14.25
N VAL A 81 -2.19 -18.13 14.55
CA VAL A 81 -2.91 -19.23 13.87
C VAL A 81 -3.19 -18.87 12.40
N ASP A 82 -3.26 -17.59 12.08
CA ASP A 82 -3.45 -17.05 10.73
C ASP A 82 -2.13 -16.87 9.93
N LEU A 83 -0.99 -17.24 10.52
CA LEU A 83 0.32 -17.18 9.87
C LEU A 83 0.68 -18.55 9.27
N THR A 84 0.74 -18.63 7.94
CA THR A 84 1.12 -19.86 7.25
C THR A 84 2.55 -20.31 7.59
N ASN A 85 2.80 -21.61 7.62
CA ASN A 85 4.14 -22.14 7.90
C ASN A 85 5.17 -21.62 6.88
N SER A 86 4.82 -21.55 5.61
CA SER A 86 5.71 -21.03 4.56
C SER A 86 6.11 -19.56 4.81
N LYS A 87 5.15 -18.70 5.18
CA LYS A 87 5.44 -17.30 5.52
C LYS A 87 6.27 -17.19 6.79
N ARG A 88 5.95 -17.97 7.81
CA ARG A 88 6.71 -18.04 9.07
C ARG A 88 8.18 -18.34 8.82
N GLU A 89 8.49 -19.37 8.02
CA GLU A 89 9.86 -19.75 7.72
C GLU A 89 10.59 -18.69 6.88
N ARG A 90 9.93 -18.08 5.88
CA ARG A 90 10.54 -16.99 5.10
C ARG A 90 10.94 -15.81 5.99
N TYR A 91 10.06 -15.37 6.88
CA TYR A 91 10.33 -14.24 7.78
C TYR A 91 11.39 -14.58 8.82
N LYS A 92 11.39 -15.80 9.34
CA LYS A 92 12.44 -16.29 10.24
C LYS A 92 13.82 -16.31 9.56
N ASN A 93 13.89 -16.84 8.35
CA ASN A 93 15.14 -16.90 7.57
C ASN A 93 15.64 -15.49 7.16
N ALA A 94 14.75 -14.53 7.04
CA ALA A 94 15.08 -13.12 6.81
C ALA A 94 15.46 -12.35 8.09
N ASN A 95 15.57 -13.02 9.25
CA ASN A 95 15.81 -12.42 10.56
C ASN A 95 14.73 -11.38 10.99
N THR A 96 13.50 -11.54 10.51
CA THR A 96 12.37 -10.68 10.82
C THR A 96 11.14 -11.49 11.23
N PRO A 97 11.22 -12.38 12.21
CA PRO A 97 10.10 -13.26 12.52
C PRO A 97 8.87 -12.47 12.97
N ILE A 98 7.73 -12.73 12.33
CA ILE A 98 6.45 -12.13 12.71
C ILE A 98 6.15 -12.53 14.15
N GLY A 99 5.75 -11.54 14.98
CA GLY A 99 5.51 -11.72 16.40
C GLY A 99 6.75 -11.51 17.29
N ASP A 100 7.93 -11.24 16.73
CA ASP A 100 9.11 -10.87 17.53
C ASP A 100 8.91 -9.54 18.24
N LYS A 101 9.58 -9.37 19.38
CA LYS A 101 9.47 -8.18 20.22
C LYS A 101 10.28 -7.01 19.65
N GLY A 102 9.63 -5.88 19.49
CA GLY A 102 10.20 -4.58 19.17
C GLY A 102 9.79 -3.51 20.19
N PRO A 103 10.28 -2.26 20.01
CA PRO A 103 9.96 -1.17 20.95
C PRO A 103 8.48 -0.80 20.99
N MET A 104 7.76 -0.99 19.89
CA MET A 104 6.34 -0.68 19.75
C MET A 104 5.45 -1.94 19.86
N GLY A 105 5.94 -2.98 20.51
CA GLY A 105 5.23 -4.24 20.73
C GLY A 105 5.71 -5.37 19.84
N ARG A 106 4.84 -6.34 19.58
CA ARG A 106 5.15 -7.51 18.75
C ARG A 106 4.96 -7.19 17.26
N PHE A 107 5.98 -7.47 16.45
CA PHE A 107 6.01 -7.18 15.01
C PHE A 107 4.81 -7.75 14.25
N LEU A 108 4.05 -6.89 13.59
CA LEU A 108 2.85 -7.21 12.81
C LEU A 108 1.75 -7.94 13.58
N ILE A 109 1.64 -7.75 14.88
CA ILE A 109 0.56 -8.33 15.69
C ILE A 109 -0.49 -7.28 16.01
N ARG A 110 -1.76 -7.60 15.75
CA ARG A 110 -2.92 -6.75 16.04
C ARG A 110 -2.95 -6.35 17.52
N GLY A 111 -3.33 -5.09 17.79
CA GLY A 111 -3.42 -4.54 19.13
C GLY A 111 -2.12 -3.97 19.69
N TYR A 112 -1.00 -4.14 19.00
CA TYR A 112 0.26 -3.47 19.36
C TYR A 112 0.48 -2.21 18.53
N GLU A 113 1.08 -1.19 19.12
CA GLU A 113 1.32 0.12 18.52
C GLU A 113 2.09 0.03 17.18
N GLY A 114 3.05 -0.88 17.08
CA GLY A 114 3.81 -1.14 15.85
C GLY A 114 2.92 -1.50 14.66
N CYS A 115 1.87 -2.28 14.91
CA CYS A 115 0.93 -2.72 13.89
C CYS A 115 -0.06 -1.64 13.46
N GLU A 116 -0.22 -0.56 14.23
CA GLU A 116 -1.18 0.51 13.90
C GLU A 116 -0.65 1.45 12.83
N LEU A 117 -1.59 2.13 12.14
CA LEU A 117 -1.24 3.17 11.16
C LEU A 117 -0.49 4.32 11.85
N ILE A 118 0.42 4.95 11.10
CA ILE A 118 1.14 6.13 11.60
C ILE A 118 0.19 7.27 11.96
N ASN A 119 0.52 8.05 12.98
CA ASN A 119 -0.34 9.10 13.51
C ASN A 119 -0.69 10.22 12.52
N GLU A 120 0.14 10.42 11.49
CA GLU A 120 -0.07 11.42 10.45
C GLU A 120 -1.17 11.05 9.46
N ILE A 121 -1.56 9.76 9.42
CA ILE A 121 -2.64 9.25 8.57
C ILE A 121 -3.79 8.82 9.46
N LYS A 122 -4.89 9.61 9.41
CA LYS A 122 -6.08 9.35 10.22
C LYS A 122 -7.23 8.90 9.31
N PRO A 123 -7.63 7.62 9.38
CA PRO A 123 -8.85 7.18 8.71
C PRO A 123 -10.09 7.91 9.27
N PHE A 124 -11.08 8.14 8.40
CA PHE A 124 -12.41 8.60 8.80
C PHE A 124 -13.36 7.39 8.88
N ASP A 125 -14.52 7.54 9.53
CA ASP A 125 -15.49 6.45 9.70
C ASP A 125 -15.97 5.83 8.38
N LYS A 126 -15.94 6.60 7.29
CA LYS A 126 -16.29 6.13 5.94
C LYS A 126 -15.17 5.40 5.20
N ASP A 127 -13.95 5.48 5.69
CA ASP A 127 -12.80 4.80 5.08
C ASP A 127 -12.79 3.33 5.50
N LEU A 128 -12.34 2.45 4.61
CA LEU A 128 -12.16 1.06 4.96
C LEU A 128 -10.76 0.87 5.56
N ILE A 129 -10.67 0.22 6.71
CA ILE A 129 -9.42 -0.32 7.24
C ILE A 129 -9.45 -1.83 7.02
N LEU A 130 -8.50 -2.34 6.25
CA LEU A 130 -8.40 -3.73 5.87
C LEU A 130 -7.18 -4.39 6.52
N ASP A 131 -7.42 -5.30 7.44
CA ASP A 131 -6.37 -6.19 7.93
C ASP A 131 -6.11 -7.31 6.92
N LYS A 132 -4.85 -7.59 6.63
CA LYS A 132 -4.42 -8.65 5.70
C LYS A 132 -3.27 -9.46 6.28
N THR A 133 -3.22 -10.73 5.95
CA THR A 133 -2.14 -11.64 6.41
C THR A 133 -1.06 -11.88 5.34
N GLU A 134 -1.29 -11.44 4.10
CA GLU A 134 -0.36 -11.66 2.99
C GLU A 134 0.07 -10.33 2.36
N HIS A 135 1.06 -10.38 1.44
CA HIS A 135 1.55 -9.14 0.81
C HIS A 135 0.48 -8.49 -0.06
N SER A 136 -0.18 -9.26 -0.93
CA SER A 136 -1.30 -8.73 -1.71
C SER A 136 -2.55 -8.53 -0.83
N CYS A 137 -3.18 -7.38 -0.97
CA CYS A 137 -4.42 -7.04 -0.25
C CYS A 137 -5.62 -7.89 -0.67
N PHE A 138 -5.53 -8.65 -1.74
CA PHE A 138 -6.62 -9.49 -2.24
C PHE A 138 -6.60 -10.92 -1.67
N VAL A 139 -5.47 -11.35 -1.10
CA VAL A 139 -5.33 -12.72 -0.60
C VAL A 139 -5.90 -12.84 0.81
N ASN A 140 -6.82 -13.79 1.00
CA ASN A 140 -7.50 -14.08 2.27
C ASN A 140 -8.22 -12.86 2.89
N THR A 141 -8.73 -11.96 2.04
CA THR A 141 -9.51 -10.78 2.46
C THR A 141 -10.83 -10.70 1.69
N ASN A 142 -11.75 -9.87 2.16
CA ASN A 142 -13.00 -9.59 1.45
C ASN A 142 -12.88 -8.39 0.47
N LEU A 143 -11.68 -7.93 0.14
CA LEU A 143 -11.47 -6.71 -0.65
C LEU A 143 -12.16 -6.79 -2.02
N GLN A 144 -12.03 -7.90 -2.74
CA GLN A 144 -12.60 -8.04 -4.08
C GLN A 144 -14.13 -7.91 -4.05
N ASN A 145 -14.82 -8.52 -3.07
CA ASN A 145 -16.26 -8.39 -2.93
C ASN A 145 -16.66 -6.97 -2.55
N TYR A 146 -15.95 -6.35 -1.61
CA TYR A 146 -16.16 -4.95 -1.24
C TYR A 146 -16.08 -4.01 -2.44
N LEU A 147 -15.06 -4.15 -3.29
CA LEU A 147 -14.89 -3.33 -4.49
C LEU A 147 -16.04 -3.56 -5.49
N LYS A 148 -16.47 -4.80 -5.69
CA LYS A 148 -17.63 -5.14 -6.54
C LYS A 148 -18.92 -4.51 -6.03
N GLU A 149 -19.21 -4.62 -4.74
CA GLU A 149 -20.40 -4.03 -4.12
C GLU A 149 -20.45 -2.50 -4.25
N LYS A 150 -19.29 -1.87 -4.21
CA LYS A 150 -19.14 -0.41 -4.40
C LYS A 150 -19.03 0.01 -5.88
N ASN A 151 -19.08 -0.93 -6.83
CA ASN A 151 -18.83 -0.69 -8.26
C ASN A 151 -17.50 0.00 -8.53
N ILE A 152 -16.45 -0.36 -7.76
CA ILE A 152 -15.10 0.15 -7.92
C ILE A 152 -14.32 -0.81 -8.81
N ASN A 153 -13.82 -0.32 -9.93
CA ASN A 153 -13.00 -1.06 -10.89
C ASN A 153 -11.66 -0.38 -11.19
N ASN A 154 -11.44 0.82 -10.64
CA ASN A 154 -10.20 1.56 -10.78
C ASN A 154 -9.52 1.72 -9.41
N LEU A 155 -8.21 1.50 -9.36
CA LEU A 155 -7.43 1.69 -8.14
C LEU A 155 -6.30 2.69 -8.36
N ILE A 156 -6.17 3.64 -7.44
CA ILE A 156 -4.96 4.43 -7.23
C ILE A 156 -4.23 3.78 -6.08
N ILE A 157 -2.96 3.39 -6.27
CA ILE A 157 -2.21 2.61 -5.30
C ILE A 157 -0.98 3.39 -4.84
N CYS A 158 -0.78 3.46 -3.53
CA CYS A 158 0.37 4.06 -2.87
C CYS A 158 0.70 3.32 -1.56
N GLY A 159 1.80 3.68 -0.91
CA GLY A 159 2.17 3.14 0.41
C GLY A 159 3.54 2.45 0.46
N VAL A 160 3.67 1.44 1.31
CA VAL A 160 4.93 0.72 1.58
C VAL A 160 4.73 -0.81 1.62
N THR A 161 5.78 -1.60 1.33
CA THR A 161 6.98 -1.16 0.62
C THR A 161 6.79 -1.39 -0.86
N THR A 162 7.36 -0.50 -1.69
CA THR A 162 7.14 -0.48 -3.14
C THR A 162 7.28 -1.85 -3.80
N GLN A 163 8.36 -2.57 -3.51
CA GLN A 163 8.70 -3.87 -4.13
C GLN A 163 7.94 -5.05 -3.54
N CYS A 164 7.27 -4.88 -2.40
CA CYS A 164 6.60 -5.97 -1.69
C CYS A 164 5.07 -5.81 -1.73
N CYS A 165 4.45 -5.32 -0.66
CA CYS A 165 2.99 -5.25 -0.56
C CYS A 165 2.35 -4.39 -1.65
N VAL A 166 2.99 -3.27 -2.01
CA VAL A 166 2.51 -2.37 -3.07
C VAL A 166 2.53 -3.08 -4.43
N LEU A 167 3.69 -3.60 -4.85
CA LEU A 167 3.83 -4.29 -6.14
C LEU A 167 2.98 -5.57 -6.21
N SER A 168 2.91 -6.34 -5.12
CA SER A 168 2.09 -7.56 -5.06
C SER A 168 0.60 -7.24 -5.24
N THR A 169 0.10 -6.19 -4.58
CA THR A 169 -1.29 -5.76 -4.71
C THR A 169 -1.57 -5.20 -6.10
N TYR A 170 -0.66 -4.38 -6.61
CA TYR A 170 -0.76 -3.80 -7.94
C TYR A 170 -0.89 -4.88 -9.03
N ARG A 171 0.03 -5.85 -9.06
CA ARG A 171 0.00 -6.97 -10.02
C ARG A 171 -1.27 -7.80 -9.90
N HIS A 172 -1.65 -8.14 -8.68
CA HIS A 172 -2.87 -8.91 -8.43
C HIS A 172 -4.13 -8.17 -8.89
N SER A 173 -4.18 -6.84 -8.74
CA SER A 173 -5.32 -6.05 -9.22
C SER A 173 -5.47 -6.09 -10.74
N LEU A 174 -4.36 -6.06 -11.49
CA LEU A 174 -4.37 -6.20 -12.95
C LEU A 174 -4.87 -7.59 -13.37
N ASP A 175 -4.39 -8.65 -12.69
CA ASP A 175 -4.82 -10.04 -12.97
C ASP A 175 -6.32 -10.25 -12.65
N LEU A 176 -6.90 -9.44 -11.77
CA LEU A 176 -8.35 -9.39 -11.50
C LEU A 176 -9.13 -8.51 -12.50
N GLY A 177 -8.48 -7.96 -13.51
CA GLY A 177 -9.09 -7.12 -14.54
C GLY A 177 -9.42 -5.71 -14.09
N MET A 178 -8.75 -5.19 -13.06
CA MET A 178 -8.93 -3.82 -12.58
C MET A 178 -7.98 -2.86 -13.30
N ASP A 179 -8.44 -1.65 -13.58
CA ASP A 179 -7.57 -0.55 -14.01
C ASP A 179 -6.84 0.01 -12.80
N SER A 180 -5.52 -0.18 -12.76
CA SER A 180 -4.71 0.22 -11.60
C SER A 180 -3.60 1.20 -11.99
N LEU A 181 -3.45 2.25 -11.19
CA LEU A 181 -2.46 3.30 -11.32
C LEU A 181 -1.61 3.36 -10.06
N LEU A 182 -0.30 3.24 -10.21
CA LEU A 182 0.62 3.44 -9.09
C LEU A 182 1.14 4.87 -9.07
N ILE A 183 1.07 5.52 -7.90
CA ILE A 183 1.67 6.85 -7.72
C ILE A 183 3.08 6.67 -7.14
N GLU A 184 4.07 6.70 -8.04
CA GLU A 184 5.42 6.27 -7.74
C GLU A 184 6.08 7.04 -6.60
N ASP A 185 5.91 8.35 -6.55
CA ASP A 185 6.46 9.21 -5.52
C ASP A 185 5.61 9.27 -4.23
N CYS A 186 4.46 8.58 -4.23
CA CYS A 186 3.69 8.18 -3.06
C CYS A 186 3.97 6.73 -2.63
N CYS A 187 5.04 6.10 -3.13
CA CYS A 187 5.49 4.79 -2.69
C CYS A 187 6.85 4.89 -2.02
N GLY A 188 7.05 4.13 -0.94
CA GLY A 188 8.29 4.11 -0.18
C GLY A 188 8.94 2.72 -0.12
N ALA A 189 10.26 2.71 -0.03
CA ALA A 189 11.07 1.52 0.23
C ALA A 189 12.25 1.89 1.11
N TYR A 190 12.96 0.91 1.65
CA TYR A 190 14.16 1.16 2.45
C TYR A 190 15.42 1.36 1.58
N ASP A 191 15.40 0.89 0.33
CA ASP A 191 16.48 1.03 -0.63
C ASP A 191 15.97 1.69 -1.93
N ALA A 192 16.74 2.69 -2.42
CA ALA A 192 16.35 3.46 -3.60
C ALA A 192 16.45 2.65 -4.89
N LYS A 193 17.43 1.75 -5.00
CA LYS A 193 17.60 0.92 -6.19
C LYS A 193 16.47 -0.11 -6.30
N ILE A 194 16.09 -0.69 -5.18
CA ILE A 194 14.97 -1.65 -5.12
C ILE A 194 13.65 -0.95 -5.45
N HIS A 195 13.41 0.26 -4.89
CA HIS A 195 12.26 1.07 -5.27
C HIS A 195 12.22 1.31 -6.79
N GLN A 196 13.32 1.82 -7.36
CA GLN A 196 13.38 2.13 -8.79
C GLN A 196 13.22 0.87 -9.66
N SER A 197 13.77 -0.27 -9.24
CA SER A 197 13.58 -1.54 -9.94
C SER A 197 12.11 -1.96 -10.01
N ALA A 198 11.36 -1.79 -8.91
CA ALA A 198 9.92 -2.07 -8.90
C ALA A 198 9.15 -1.14 -9.85
N ILE A 199 9.48 0.16 -9.87
CA ILE A 199 8.90 1.13 -10.82
C ILE A 199 9.23 0.76 -12.27
N ASN A 200 10.48 0.41 -12.55
CA ASN A 200 10.92 0.00 -13.89
C ASN A 200 10.19 -1.26 -14.38
N ILE A 201 9.92 -2.23 -13.48
CA ILE A 201 9.13 -3.43 -13.83
C ILE A 201 7.72 -3.04 -14.28
N ILE A 202 7.05 -2.14 -13.55
CA ILE A 202 5.70 -1.71 -13.92
C ILE A 202 5.69 -1.00 -15.28
N ASN A 203 6.69 -0.17 -15.55
CA ASN A 203 6.79 0.62 -16.79
C ASN A 203 7.45 -0.14 -17.94
N SER A 204 7.81 -1.42 -17.74
CA SER A 204 8.33 -2.25 -18.82
C SER A 204 7.22 -2.71 -19.77
N GLU A 205 7.61 -3.27 -20.92
CA GLU A 205 6.71 -3.90 -21.89
C GLU A 205 5.61 -2.95 -22.41
N ASP A 206 5.97 -1.69 -22.64
CA ASP A 206 5.10 -0.67 -23.26
C ASP A 206 3.71 -0.52 -22.59
N GLY A 207 3.65 -0.75 -21.29
CA GLY A 207 2.44 -0.58 -20.48
C GLY A 207 1.58 -1.84 -20.32
N VAL A 208 2.02 -3.02 -20.78
CA VAL A 208 1.32 -4.30 -20.54
C VAL A 208 1.20 -4.57 -19.05
N LEU A 209 2.20 -4.19 -18.26
CA LEU A 209 2.20 -4.35 -16.81
C LEU A 209 1.60 -3.14 -16.08
N GLY A 210 0.94 -2.23 -16.80
CA GLY A 210 0.29 -1.06 -16.25
C GLY A 210 1.14 0.21 -16.32
N LYS A 211 0.94 1.15 -15.38
CA LYS A 211 1.55 2.48 -15.40
C LYS A 211 1.85 3.04 -14.04
N THR A 212 2.82 3.94 -14.03
CA THR A 212 3.07 4.82 -12.89
C THR A 212 2.87 6.29 -13.29
N LEU A 213 2.49 7.11 -12.31
CA LEU A 213 2.52 8.57 -12.38
C LEU A 213 3.12 9.13 -11.10
N THR A 214 3.61 10.35 -11.18
CA THR A 214 3.88 11.15 -9.98
C THR A 214 2.59 11.76 -9.44
N LEU A 215 2.57 12.15 -8.17
CA LEU A 215 1.44 12.86 -7.57
C LEU A 215 1.11 14.14 -8.37
N LYS A 216 2.14 14.87 -8.82
CA LYS A 216 1.98 16.11 -9.59
C LYS A 216 1.23 15.86 -10.90
N GLU A 217 1.55 14.78 -11.61
CA GLU A 217 0.88 14.41 -12.87
C GLU A 217 -0.56 13.98 -12.66
N LEU A 218 -0.89 13.37 -11.50
CA LEU A 218 -2.25 12.98 -11.17
C LEU A 218 -3.15 14.18 -10.85
N ILE A 219 -2.63 15.19 -10.15
CA ILE A 219 -3.46 16.28 -9.61
C ILE A 219 -3.55 17.52 -10.51
N ASN A 220 -2.68 17.65 -11.52
CA ASN A 220 -2.67 18.75 -12.51
C ASN A 220 -3.53 18.39 -13.73
#